data_a5275197a4d413e064fbf5cdd5516b2e
#
_entry.id   a5275197a4d413e064fbf5cdd5516b2e
#
_cell.length_a   1.000
_cell.length_b   1.000
_cell.length_c   1.000
_cell.angle_alpha   90.00
_cell.angle_beta   90.00
_cell.angle_gamma   90.00
#
_symmetry.space_group_name_H-M   'P 1'
#
loop_
_entity.id
_entity.type
_entity.pdbx_description
1 polymer ?
#
loop_
_entity_poly.entity_id
_entity_poly.type
_entity_poly.pdbx_seq_one_letter_code
_entity_poly.pdbx_strand_id
1 'polypeptide(L)'
;NYQLHYDQPTAPSYDGWEKQALPVGNGEMGAKVFGLIGEERIQYNEKTLWSGGPQPDSTDYNGGNYQDRYKVLAEIRKALEEGNHQKAKQLAERNLVGPNNAQYGRYLSFGDIFMVFNNQKKGLENVTDYHRGLDISEAISTTSYTQDGTNFKRETFSSYPDDVTVTHLSKKGDKTLDFTLWNSLTEDLIANGDYSWEYSNYKQGAVTTDSNGILLKGTVKDNGLKFASYLGIKTDGQVTAQDGYLTVTGASYATLLLSAKTNFAQNPKTNYRKDIDLENTVKSIVEAAKAKDYETLKNNHIKDYQSLFNRVQLNLGGNKSSQTTKEALHTYNPEKGQKLEELFFQYGRYLLISSSRDRTDALPANLQGVWNAVDNPPWNSDYHLNVNLQMNYWPAYMNNLAETAKSMVNYIDDMRYYGRIAAKEYAGIESKEGQENGWLVHTQATPFGWTTPGWNYYWGWSPAANAWMMQNVYDYYKFTKDETYLKEKIYPMLKE
;
A
#
# COMPACT_ATOMS: atom_id res chain seq x y z
N ASN A 1 22.70 -3.77 13.29
CA ASN A 1 21.30 -3.37 13.14
C ASN A 1 21.20 -2.31 12.06
N TYR A 2 20.26 -2.49 11.15
CA TYR A 2 19.93 -1.53 10.11
C TYR A 2 18.84 -0.61 10.62
N GLN A 3 19.15 0.68 10.84
CA GLN A 3 18.20 1.63 11.42
C GLN A 3 18.16 2.93 10.64
N LEU A 4 16.96 3.44 10.36
CA LEU A 4 16.71 4.84 10.11
C LEU A 4 16.60 5.53 11.47
N HIS A 5 17.28 6.68 11.64
CA HIS A 5 17.38 7.38 12.92
C HIS A 5 17.24 8.88 12.71
N TYR A 6 16.39 9.52 13.51
CA TYR A 6 16.09 10.94 13.46
C TYR A 6 15.96 11.54 14.87
N ASP A 7 16.39 12.77 15.00
CA ASP A 7 16.34 13.56 16.25
C ASP A 7 15.29 14.68 16.25
N GLN A 8 14.43 14.70 15.22
CA GLN A 8 13.34 15.65 15.09
C GLN A 8 12.05 14.94 14.66
N PRO A 9 10.86 15.42 15.14
CA PRO A 9 9.59 14.91 14.69
C PRO A 9 9.35 15.21 13.21
N THR A 10 8.45 14.45 12.61
CA THR A 10 7.97 14.71 11.25
C THR A 10 7.20 16.02 11.20
N ALA A 11 7.40 16.81 10.16
CA ALA A 11 6.54 17.98 9.91
C ALA A 11 5.09 17.53 9.65
N PRO A 12 4.09 18.16 10.28
CA PRO A 12 2.67 17.79 10.13
C PRO A 12 2.09 18.31 8.82
N SER A 13 2.62 17.84 7.69
CA SER A 13 2.27 18.25 6.33
C SER A 13 2.37 17.08 5.37
N TYR A 14 1.84 17.24 4.16
CA TYR A 14 2.03 16.23 3.09
C TYR A 14 3.52 16.00 2.78
N ASP A 15 4.29 17.07 2.70
CA ASP A 15 5.75 16.97 2.51
C ASP A 15 6.42 16.19 3.65
N GLY A 16 6.01 16.42 4.90
CA GLY A 16 6.45 15.64 6.05
C GLY A 16 6.05 14.16 5.95
N TRP A 17 4.80 13.88 5.58
CA TRP A 17 4.34 12.53 5.32
C TRP A 17 5.19 11.83 4.25
N GLU A 18 5.41 12.52 3.13
CA GLU A 18 6.15 11.96 1.99
C GLU A 18 7.61 11.68 2.33
N LYS A 19 8.31 12.66 2.93
CA LYS A 19 9.78 12.67 3.07
C LYS A 19 10.29 12.24 4.43
N GLN A 20 9.49 12.30 5.48
CA GLN A 20 9.97 12.18 6.86
C GLN A 20 9.26 11.10 7.67
N ALA A 21 7.96 10.88 7.49
CA ALA A 21 7.22 9.88 8.23
C ALA A 21 7.70 8.46 7.90
N LEU A 22 7.72 7.59 8.92
CA LEU A 22 8.32 6.25 8.81
C LEU A 22 7.28 5.20 8.39
N PRO A 23 7.55 4.45 7.31
CA PRO A 23 6.61 3.46 6.79
C PRO A 23 6.73 2.11 7.52
N VAL A 24 5.57 1.52 7.84
CA VAL A 24 5.44 0.12 8.24
C VAL A 24 4.37 -0.55 7.38
N GLY A 25 4.42 -1.87 7.23
CA GLY A 25 3.45 -2.59 6.41
C GLY A 25 3.57 -4.10 6.52
N ASN A 26 2.49 -4.80 6.19
CA ASN A 26 2.41 -6.27 6.20
C ASN A 26 2.04 -6.86 4.83
N GLY A 27 2.21 -6.07 3.76
CA GLY A 27 1.88 -6.48 2.40
C GLY A 27 0.45 -6.18 1.97
N GLU A 28 -0.48 -5.97 2.88
CA GLU A 28 -1.88 -5.62 2.63
C GLU A 28 -2.22 -4.26 3.25
N MET A 29 -1.89 -4.09 4.52
CA MET A 29 -1.98 -2.82 5.22
C MET A 29 -0.62 -2.15 5.26
N GLY A 30 -0.65 -0.83 5.23
CA GLY A 30 0.52 0.00 5.47
C GLY A 30 0.14 1.20 6.33
N ALA A 31 1.12 1.73 7.04
CA ALA A 31 0.97 2.95 7.81
C ALA A 31 2.24 3.78 7.77
N LYS A 32 2.10 5.08 7.95
CA LYS A 32 3.23 6.00 8.14
C LYS A 32 3.09 6.71 9.49
N VAL A 33 4.14 6.61 10.29
CA VAL A 33 4.20 7.12 11.66
C VAL A 33 4.93 8.45 11.68
N PHE A 34 4.32 9.48 12.22
CA PHE A 34 4.89 10.82 12.24
C PHE A 34 5.91 11.01 13.38
N GLY A 35 5.70 10.38 14.52
CA GLY A 35 6.58 10.53 15.66
C GLY A 35 6.54 11.90 16.30
N LEU A 36 5.33 12.41 16.57
CA LEU A 36 5.11 13.75 17.12
C LEU A 36 5.31 13.77 18.65
N ILE A 37 5.44 14.97 19.21
CA ILE A 37 5.59 15.20 20.65
C ILE A 37 4.30 15.72 21.23
N GLY A 38 3.80 15.06 22.28
CA GLY A 38 2.53 15.42 22.93
C GLY A 38 1.29 15.14 22.07
N GLU A 39 1.49 14.57 20.92
CA GLU A 39 0.48 14.13 19.97
C GLU A 39 1.07 13.04 19.06
N GLU A 40 0.23 12.34 18.30
CA GLU A 40 0.66 11.41 17.27
C GLU A 40 -0.30 11.39 16.11
N ARG A 41 0.23 11.10 14.93
CA ARG A 41 -0.53 10.82 13.73
C ARG A 41 0.00 9.56 13.07
N ILE A 42 -0.90 8.66 12.75
CA ILE A 42 -0.61 7.44 12.01
C ILE A 42 -1.56 7.38 10.82
N GLN A 43 -1.04 7.67 9.64
CA GLN A 43 -1.80 7.55 8.40
C GLN A 43 -1.73 6.10 7.94
N TYR A 44 -2.86 5.50 7.56
CA TYR A 44 -2.91 4.09 7.19
C TYR A 44 -3.64 3.84 5.88
N ASN A 45 -3.29 2.72 5.27
CA ASN A 45 -3.83 2.22 4.02
C ASN A 45 -4.17 0.74 4.12
N GLU A 46 -5.11 0.34 3.27
CA GLU A 46 -5.33 -1.04 2.87
C GLU A 46 -5.35 -1.07 1.34
N LYS A 47 -4.61 -2.00 0.74
CA LYS A 47 -4.21 -1.97 -0.68
C LYS A 47 -5.37 -2.10 -1.67
N THR A 48 -6.52 -2.57 -1.22
CA THR A 48 -7.69 -2.81 -2.08
C THR A 48 -8.72 -1.67 -2.09
N LEU A 49 -8.43 -0.55 -1.42
CA LEU A 49 -9.33 0.60 -1.40
C LEU A 49 -9.11 1.49 -2.62
N TRP A 50 -9.93 1.28 -3.64
CA TRP A 50 -9.83 1.96 -4.95
C TRP A 50 -11.16 2.54 -5.38
N SER A 51 -11.12 3.69 -6.05
CA SER A 51 -12.22 4.17 -6.90
C SER A 51 -12.12 3.58 -8.31
N GLY A 52 -13.14 3.78 -9.12
CA GLY A 52 -13.20 3.25 -10.49
C GLY A 52 -13.65 1.81 -10.58
N GLY A 53 -13.46 1.22 -11.75
CA GLY A 53 -13.91 -0.13 -12.04
C GLY A 53 -15.43 -0.28 -12.14
N PRO A 54 -15.95 -1.53 -12.14
CA PRO A 54 -17.37 -1.77 -12.29
C PRO A 54 -18.17 -1.48 -11.02
N GLN A 55 -19.46 -1.16 -11.21
CA GLN A 55 -20.45 -1.27 -10.14
C GLN A 55 -20.64 -2.75 -9.74
N PRO A 56 -21.10 -3.06 -8.52
CA PRO A 56 -21.27 -4.45 -8.09
C PRO A 56 -22.17 -5.29 -8.99
N ASP A 57 -23.18 -4.67 -9.61
CA ASP A 57 -24.19 -5.30 -10.49
C ASP A 57 -23.97 -4.98 -11.98
N SER A 58 -22.83 -4.44 -12.36
CA SER A 58 -22.51 -4.10 -13.76
C SER A 58 -22.53 -5.34 -14.66
N THR A 59 -23.12 -5.21 -15.84
CA THR A 59 -23.16 -6.24 -16.88
C THR A 59 -22.39 -5.84 -18.15
N ASP A 60 -21.89 -4.61 -18.22
CA ASP A 60 -21.30 -3.99 -19.40
C ASP A 60 -19.83 -3.57 -19.23
N TYR A 61 -19.26 -3.76 -18.06
CA TYR A 61 -17.84 -3.45 -17.82
C TYR A 61 -16.94 -4.37 -18.63
N ASN A 62 -16.00 -3.79 -19.37
CA ASN A 62 -15.12 -4.51 -20.30
C ASN A 62 -13.63 -4.16 -20.17
N GLY A 63 -13.21 -3.58 -19.04
CA GLY A 63 -11.81 -3.14 -18.86
C GLY A 63 -11.48 -1.84 -19.59
N GLY A 64 -12.47 -1.04 -19.96
CA GLY A 64 -12.31 0.25 -20.64
C GLY A 64 -12.09 0.15 -22.15
N ASN A 65 -12.26 -1.01 -22.75
CA ASN A 65 -11.91 -1.26 -24.16
C ASN A 65 -12.97 -0.70 -25.12
N TYR A 66 -12.55 0.18 -26.03
CA TYR A 66 -13.36 0.59 -27.19
C TYR A 66 -13.45 -0.54 -28.21
N GLN A 67 -14.56 -0.58 -28.94
CA GLN A 67 -14.81 -1.61 -29.94
C GLN A 67 -14.11 -1.34 -31.28
N ASP A 68 -13.75 -2.41 -31.97
CA ASP A 68 -13.33 -2.44 -33.39
C ASP A 68 -12.11 -1.57 -33.76
N ARG A 69 -11.29 -1.22 -32.79
CA ARG A 69 -10.12 -0.36 -33.01
C ARG A 69 -9.06 -1.01 -33.91
N TYR A 70 -8.95 -2.33 -33.93
CA TYR A 70 -8.03 -3.06 -34.80
C TYR A 70 -8.23 -2.77 -36.29
N LYS A 71 -9.46 -2.37 -36.69
CA LYS A 71 -9.79 -2.11 -38.09
C LYS A 71 -8.96 -0.97 -38.71
N VAL A 72 -8.47 -0.05 -37.90
CA VAL A 72 -7.61 1.05 -38.36
C VAL A 72 -6.19 0.62 -38.70
N LEU A 73 -5.73 -0.54 -38.19
CA LEU A 73 -4.34 -0.96 -38.32
C LEU A 73 -3.89 -1.13 -39.79
N ALA A 74 -4.78 -1.63 -40.66
CA ALA A 74 -4.49 -1.76 -42.09
C ALA A 74 -4.21 -0.42 -42.74
N GLU A 75 -5.01 0.64 -42.43
CA GLU A 75 -4.80 1.98 -42.93
C GLU A 75 -3.52 2.63 -42.41
N ILE A 76 -3.21 2.41 -41.15
CA ILE A 76 -1.94 2.90 -40.54
C ILE A 76 -0.75 2.26 -41.25
N ARG A 77 -0.75 0.94 -41.43
CA ARG A 77 0.32 0.23 -42.15
C ARG A 77 0.48 0.74 -43.58
N LYS A 78 -0.63 0.90 -44.31
CA LYS A 78 -0.61 1.45 -45.66
C LYS A 78 -0.04 2.88 -45.69
N ALA A 79 -0.44 3.73 -44.78
CA ALA A 79 0.09 5.09 -44.70
C ALA A 79 1.62 5.10 -44.42
N LEU A 80 2.11 4.18 -43.59
CA LEU A 80 3.54 4.02 -43.31
C LEU A 80 4.30 3.50 -44.55
N GLU A 81 3.74 2.53 -45.28
CA GLU A 81 4.31 2.01 -46.53
C GLU A 81 4.40 3.11 -47.63
N GLU A 82 3.43 3.99 -47.66
CA GLU A 82 3.40 5.14 -48.58
C GLU A 82 4.26 6.33 -48.11
N GLY A 83 4.93 6.22 -46.95
CA GLY A 83 5.73 7.29 -46.34
C GLY A 83 4.89 8.43 -45.77
N ASN A 84 3.58 8.26 -45.66
CA ASN A 84 2.69 9.27 -45.08
C ASN A 84 2.60 9.13 -43.54
N HIS A 85 3.68 9.53 -42.89
CA HIS A 85 3.80 9.41 -41.41
C HIS A 85 2.79 10.29 -40.68
N GLN A 86 2.40 11.43 -41.24
CA GLN A 86 1.42 12.31 -40.63
C GLN A 86 0.02 11.66 -40.59
N LYS A 87 -0.40 11.03 -41.68
CA LYS A 87 -1.66 10.28 -41.70
C LYS A 87 -1.63 9.10 -40.74
N ALA A 88 -0.55 8.33 -40.74
CA ALA A 88 -0.39 7.21 -39.80
C ALA A 88 -0.49 7.67 -38.34
N LYS A 89 0.18 8.77 -37.99
CA LYS A 89 0.12 9.37 -36.66
C LYS A 89 -1.31 9.78 -36.27
N GLN A 90 -2.01 10.52 -37.15
CA GLN A 90 -3.38 10.98 -36.88
C GLN A 90 -4.35 9.80 -36.66
N LEU A 91 -4.22 8.75 -37.46
CA LEU A 91 -5.03 7.53 -37.30
C LEU A 91 -4.76 6.82 -35.95
N ALA A 92 -3.49 6.72 -35.57
CA ALA A 92 -3.10 6.13 -34.29
C ALA A 92 -3.62 6.95 -33.09
N GLU A 93 -3.42 8.26 -33.12
CA GLU A 93 -3.88 9.18 -32.04
C GLU A 93 -5.39 9.16 -31.82
N ARG A 94 -6.17 8.94 -32.89
CA ARG A 94 -7.64 8.87 -32.80
C ARG A 94 -8.18 7.52 -32.37
N ASN A 95 -7.48 6.44 -32.69
CA ASN A 95 -8.05 5.09 -32.62
C ASN A 95 -7.34 4.18 -31.64
N LEU A 96 -6.02 4.33 -31.46
CA LEU A 96 -5.23 3.46 -30.58
C LEU A 96 -5.11 4.06 -29.18
N VAL A 97 -6.24 4.47 -28.63
CA VAL A 97 -6.38 5.06 -27.30
C VAL A 97 -7.60 4.47 -26.58
N GLY A 98 -7.61 4.61 -25.28
CA GLY A 98 -8.74 4.28 -24.42
C GLY A 98 -9.46 5.53 -23.89
N PRO A 99 -10.51 5.36 -23.10
CA PRO A 99 -11.25 6.46 -22.50
C PRO A 99 -10.46 7.11 -21.35
N ASN A 100 -10.70 8.40 -21.16
CA ASN A 100 -10.30 9.13 -19.96
C ASN A 100 -11.56 9.43 -19.14
N ASN A 101 -11.92 8.56 -18.23
CA ASN A 101 -13.13 8.68 -17.43
C ASN A 101 -12.95 8.11 -16.02
N ALA A 102 -13.97 8.27 -15.17
CA ALA A 102 -13.96 7.87 -13.78
C ALA A 102 -13.84 6.35 -13.57
N GLN A 103 -14.15 5.52 -14.57
CA GLN A 103 -13.99 4.06 -14.47
C GLN A 103 -12.53 3.63 -14.36
N TYR A 104 -11.58 4.47 -14.76
CA TYR A 104 -10.17 4.18 -14.51
C TYR A 104 -9.87 4.11 -13.02
N GLY A 105 -10.27 5.12 -12.28
CA GLY A 105 -10.13 5.15 -10.83
C GLY A 105 -8.73 5.52 -10.33
N ARG A 106 -8.58 5.38 -9.03
CA ARG A 106 -7.33 5.70 -8.31
C ARG A 106 -7.27 5.00 -6.97
N TYR A 107 -6.06 4.84 -6.46
CA TYR A 107 -5.82 4.34 -5.11
C TYR A 107 -6.18 5.41 -4.08
N LEU A 108 -6.98 5.04 -3.08
CA LEU A 108 -7.48 5.97 -2.07
C LEU A 108 -6.71 5.82 -0.75
N SER A 109 -6.58 6.92 -0.01
CA SER A 109 -6.19 6.90 1.40
C SER A 109 -7.29 6.25 2.22
N PHE A 110 -6.92 5.42 3.21
CA PHE A 110 -7.94 4.82 4.09
C PHE A 110 -8.35 5.78 5.19
N GLY A 111 -7.38 6.34 5.89
CA GLY A 111 -7.61 7.30 6.96
C GLY A 111 -6.36 7.56 7.79
N ASP A 112 -6.58 8.30 8.87
CA ASP A 112 -5.56 8.62 9.87
C ASP A 112 -6.10 8.35 11.26
N ILE A 113 -5.20 7.92 12.14
CA ILE A 113 -5.43 7.86 13.57
C ILE A 113 -4.68 9.01 14.22
N PHE A 114 -5.42 9.85 14.95
CA PHE A 114 -4.87 10.97 15.69
C PHE A 114 -4.95 10.71 17.19
N MET A 115 -3.89 11.10 17.89
CA MET A 115 -3.83 11.10 19.35
C MET A 115 -3.34 12.46 19.83
N VAL A 116 -3.95 12.97 20.91
CA VAL A 116 -3.46 14.11 21.66
C VAL A 116 -3.27 13.68 23.12
N PHE A 117 -2.07 13.84 23.65
CA PHE A 117 -1.76 13.53 25.03
C PHE A 117 -2.11 14.73 25.90
N ASN A 118 -3.18 14.57 26.71
CA ASN A 118 -3.81 15.67 27.44
C ASN A 118 -2.96 16.22 28.60
N ASN A 119 -1.96 15.46 29.03
CA ASN A 119 -1.04 15.84 30.12
C ASN A 119 0.41 16.05 29.62
N GLN A 120 0.61 16.27 28.32
CA GLN A 120 1.90 16.55 27.72
C GLN A 120 1.90 17.88 26.97
N LYS A 121 3.05 18.54 26.94
CA LYS A 121 3.29 19.72 26.09
C LYS A 121 3.83 19.27 24.74
N LYS A 122 3.40 19.95 23.69
CA LYS A 122 3.90 19.75 22.33
C LYS A 122 5.21 20.52 22.13
N GLY A 123 5.99 20.08 21.18
CA GLY A 123 7.20 20.77 20.74
C GLY A 123 8.50 20.21 21.32
N LEU A 124 9.53 20.24 20.47
CA LEU A 124 10.87 19.70 20.78
C LEU A 124 11.51 20.42 21.97
N GLU A 125 11.23 21.70 22.15
CA GLU A 125 11.73 22.54 23.24
C GLU A 125 11.23 22.11 24.65
N ASN A 126 10.20 21.29 24.70
CA ASN A 126 9.60 20.80 25.95
C ASN A 126 10.05 19.40 26.36
N VAL A 127 10.97 18.80 25.64
CA VAL A 127 11.41 17.42 25.87
C VAL A 127 12.94 17.30 25.78
N THR A 128 13.45 16.21 26.35
CA THR A 128 14.83 15.78 26.17
C THR A 128 14.85 14.36 25.58
N ASP A 129 16.01 13.96 25.08
CA ASP A 129 16.25 12.60 24.55
C ASP A 129 15.24 12.17 23.48
N TYR A 130 14.79 13.12 22.66
CA TYR A 130 13.88 12.78 21.56
C TYR A 130 14.59 11.90 20.54
N HIS A 131 13.91 10.82 20.20
CA HIS A 131 14.32 9.88 19.17
C HIS A 131 13.11 9.33 18.42
N ARG A 132 13.21 9.26 17.11
CA ARG A 132 12.36 8.41 16.29
C ARG A 132 13.22 7.62 15.31
N GLY A 133 12.81 6.41 15.01
CA GLY A 133 13.55 5.53 14.13
C GLY A 133 12.74 4.37 13.62
N LEU A 134 13.30 3.71 12.61
CA LEU A 134 12.79 2.48 12.05
C LEU A 134 13.90 1.43 12.11
N ASP A 135 13.69 0.40 12.91
CA ASP A 135 14.54 -0.78 12.90
C ASP A 135 14.13 -1.68 11.73
N ILE A 136 14.95 -1.68 10.68
CA ILE A 136 14.68 -2.47 9.48
C ILE A 136 14.92 -3.98 9.74
N SER A 137 15.71 -4.34 10.74
CA SER A 137 15.96 -5.74 11.09
C SER A 137 14.75 -6.41 11.76
N GLU A 138 13.88 -5.62 12.40
CA GLU A 138 12.68 -6.08 13.12
C GLU A 138 11.38 -5.52 12.53
N ALA A 139 11.46 -4.56 11.61
CA ALA A 139 10.33 -3.85 11.02
C ALA A 139 9.46 -3.14 12.07
N ILE A 140 10.08 -2.38 12.96
CA ILE A 140 9.42 -1.65 14.05
C ILE A 140 9.82 -0.17 14.01
N SER A 141 8.83 0.71 14.00
CA SER A 141 9.00 2.15 14.17
C SER A 141 8.90 2.51 15.65
N THR A 142 9.84 3.29 16.14
CA THR A 142 9.88 3.73 17.54
C THR A 142 9.94 5.25 17.64
N THR A 143 9.20 5.81 18.58
CA THR A 143 9.28 7.21 18.99
C THR A 143 9.41 7.27 20.51
N SER A 144 10.41 7.99 21.02
CA SER A 144 10.61 8.16 22.46
C SER A 144 11.13 9.54 22.80
N TYR A 145 10.75 10.02 23.97
CA TYR A 145 11.24 11.28 24.54
C TYR A 145 10.95 11.33 26.04
N THR A 146 11.64 12.22 26.72
CA THR A 146 11.45 12.48 28.16
C THR A 146 10.83 13.85 28.36
N GLN A 147 9.75 13.92 29.11
CA GLN A 147 9.11 15.17 29.54
C GLN A 147 8.77 15.11 31.03
N ASP A 148 9.16 16.14 31.76
CA ASP A 148 8.92 16.26 33.22
C ASP A 148 9.32 14.98 34.00
N GLY A 149 10.49 14.41 33.68
CA GLY A 149 11.02 13.24 34.34
C GLY A 149 10.40 11.89 33.93
N THR A 150 9.42 11.87 33.02
CA THR A 150 8.82 10.65 32.49
C THR A 150 9.27 10.41 31.06
N ASN A 151 9.80 9.21 30.81
CA ASN A 151 10.09 8.76 29.45
C ASN A 151 8.85 8.13 28.86
N PHE A 152 8.44 8.62 27.70
CA PHE A 152 7.33 8.09 26.90
C PHE A 152 7.87 7.37 25.67
N LYS A 153 7.33 6.19 25.36
CA LYS A 153 7.75 5.38 24.23
C LYS A 153 6.54 4.88 23.45
N ARG A 154 6.62 4.94 22.13
CA ARG A 154 5.66 4.35 21.21
C ARG A 154 6.39 3.42 20.25
N GLU A 155 5.87 2.22 20.06
CA GLU A 155 6.34 1.26 19.07
C GLU A 155 5.19 0.92 18.12
N THR A 156 5.44 0.98 16.80
CA THR A 156 4.44 0.67 15.78
C THR A 156 4.99 -0.32 14.77
N PHE A 157 4.22 -1.36 14.49
CA PHE A 157 4.53 -2.34 13.45
C PHE A 157 3.25 -2.92 12.85
N SER A 158 3.33 -3.39 11.60
CA SER A 158 2.23 -4.10 10.94
C SER A 158 2.55 -5.59 10.88
N SER A 159 1.82 -6.38 11.67
CA SER A 159 2.00 -7.82 11.77
C SER A 159 1.33 -8.55 10.63
N TYR A 160 2.07 -9.37 9.91
CA TYR A 160 1.51 -10.26 8.88
C TYR A 160 0.74 -11.43 9.52
N PRO A 161 1.29 -12.18 10.51
CA PRO A 161 0.57 -13.32 11.08
C PRO A 161 -0.68 -12.94 11.87
N ASP A 162 -0.68 -11.81 12.56
CA ASP A 162 -1.83 -11.35 13.35
C ASP A 162 -2.77 -10.41 12.58
N ASP A 163 -2.38 -10.00 11.38
CA ASP A 163 -3.16 -9.17 10.44
C ASP A 163 -3.65 -7.84 11.04
N VAL A 164 -2.82 -7.23 11.86
CA VAL A 164 -3.08 -5.96 12.51
C VAL A 164 -1.88 -5.03 12.45
N THR A 165 -2.14 -3.73 12.44
CA THR A 165 -1.13 -2.72 12.78
C THR A 165 -1.22 -2.43 14.26
N VAL A 166 -0.12 -2.63 14.96
CA VAL A 166 0.00 -2.48 16.42
C VAL A 166 0.73 -1.19 16.75
N THR A 167 0.16 -0.37 17.62
CA THR A 167 0.85 0.76 18.25
C THR A 167 0.80 0.58 19.75
N HIS A 168 1.95 0.38 20.37
CA HIS A 168 2.08 0.17 21.81
C HIS A 168 2.66 1.42 22.46
N LEU A 169 1.92 1.96 23.41
CA LEU A 169 2.30 3.10 24.24
C LEU A 169 2.75 2.62 25.60
N SER A 170 3.92 3.07 26.03
CA SER A 170 4.46 2.77 27.36
C SER A 170 5.14 4.00 27.96
N LYS A 171 5.37 3.97 29.26
CA LYS A 171 6.02 5.05 29.96
C LYS A 171 6.91 4.54 31.10
N LYS A 172 7.90 5.33 31.47
CA LYS A 172 8.75 5.09 32.63
C LYS A 172 8.93 6.40 33.38
N GLY A 173 8.36 6.50 34.57
CA GLY A 173 8.29 7.70 35.39
C GLY A 173 6.89 7.88 35.96
N ASP A 174 6.61 9.03 36.61
CA ASP A 174 5.42 9.22 37.43
C ASP A 174 4.17 9.65 36.64
N LYS A 175 4.34 10.30 35.50
CA LYS A 175 3.20 10.69 34.67
C LYS A 175 2.52 9.48 34.06
N THR A 176 1.18 9.55 33.97
CA THR A 176 0.34 8.56 33.30
C THR A 176 0.21 8.86 31.79
N LEU A 177 -0.31 7.89 31.06
CA LEU A 177 -0.73 8.07 29.69
C LEU A 177 -2.20 8.53 29.69
N ASP A 178 -2.40 9.82 29.43
CA ASP A 178 -3.72 10.44 29.31
C ASP A 178 -3.84 11.01 27.91
N PHE A 179 -4.73 10.46 27.09
CA PHE A 179 -4.83 10.87 25.70
C PHE A 179 -6.25 10.75 25.14
N THR A 180 -6.52 11.53 24.12
CA THR A 180 -7.72 11.45 23.29
C THR A 180 -7.35 10.91 21.92
N LEU A 181 -8.12 9.97 21.42
CA LEU A 181 -7.88 9.19 20.21
C LEU A 181 -9.09 9.28 19.28
N TRP A 182 -8.88 9.47 17.98
CA TRP A 182 -9.96 9.53 16.99
C TRP A 182 -9.49 9.13 15.59
N ASN A 183 -10.44 8.82 14.71
CA ASN A 183 -10.23 8.58 13.31
C ASN A 183 -10.48 9.85 12.50
N SER A 184 -9.69 10.10 11.46
CA SER A 184 -9.78 11.27 10.60
C SER A 184 -11.14 11.49 9.91
N LEU A 185 -11.99 10.48 9.83
CA LEU A 185 -13.34 10.59 9.28
C LEU A 185 -14.40 10.96 10.34
N THR A 186 -14.00 11.31 11.55
CA THR A 186 -14.87 11.95 12.53
C THR A 186 -15.15 13.39 12.08
N GLU A 187 -16.43 13.78 11.99
CA GLU A 187 -16.89 15.02 11.31
C GLU A 187 -16.21 16.31 11.78
N ASP A 188 -15.86 16.43 13.05
CA ASP A 188 -15.25 17.64 13.61
C ASP A 188 -13.84 17.94 13.12
N LEU A 189 -13.16 16.94 12.55
CA LEU A 189 -11.81 17.11 11.99
C LEU A 189 -11.82 17.71 10.59
N ILE A 190 -12.85 17.43 9.82
CA ILE A 190 -13.00 17.97 8.46
C ILE A 190 -13.21 19.50 8.54
N ALA A 191 -13.81 19.99 9.62
CA ALA A 191 -14.14 21.40 9.82
C ALA A 191 -12.97 22.27 10.34
N ASN A 192 -11.96 21.69 11.00
CA ASN A 192 -10.92 22.45 11.71
C ASN A 192 -9.51 22.36 11.09
N GLY A 193 -9.40 21.94 9.87
CA GLY A 193 -8.37 21.35 9.26
C GLY A 193 -7.13 21.90 8.64
N ASP A 194 -6.02 21.85 9.30
CA ASP A 194 -4.68 21.85 8.67
C ASP A 194 -4.43 20.59 7.80
N TYR A 195 -5.41 19.68 7.75
CA TYR A 195 -5.33 18.39 7.03
C TYR A 195 -6.37 18.27 5.89
N SER A 196 -6.94 19.38 5.44
CA SER A 196 -7.98 19.41 4.39
C SER A 196 -7.54 18.84 3.04
N TRP A 197 -6.23 18.70 2.80
CA TRP A 197 -5.67 18.11 1.59
C TRP A 197 -5.84 16.58 1.51
N GLU A 198 -6.21 15.91 2.61
CA GLU A 198 -6.36 14.46 2.72
C GLU A 198 -7.76 13.96 2.42
N TYR A 199 -8.75 14.84 2.51
CA TYR A 199 -10.16 14.48 2.38
C TYR A 199 -10.70 14.85 1.02
N SER A 200 -11.16 13.83 0.29
CA SER A 200 -11.81 14.02 -0.99
C SER A 200 -13.27 13.57 -0.93
N ASN A 201 -13.98 13.88 -2.02
CA ASN A 201 -15.38 13.48 -2.19
C ASN A 201 -15.56 12.00 -2.62
N TYR A 202 -14.51 11.17 -2.62
CA TYR A 202 -14.58 9.78 -3.10
C TYR A 202 -15.16 8.79 -2.10
N LYS A 203 -15.09 9.09 -0.81
CA LYS A 203 -15.55 8.19 0.26
C LYS A 203 -16.71 8.79 1.02
N GLN A 204 -17.60 7.92 1.50
CA GLN A 204 -18.63 8.26 2.46
C GLN A 204 -18.68 7.17 3.53
N GLY A 205 -18.91 7.54 4.76
CA GLY A 205 -18.93 6.60 5.86
C GLY A 205 -19.30 7.23 7.19
N ALA A 206 -19.27 6.41 8.22
CA ALA A 206 -19.54 6.81 9.60
C ALA A 206 -18.54 6.21 10.57
N VAL A 207 -18.21 6.96 11.59
CA VAL A 207 -17.36 6.54 12.71
C VAL A 207 -18.27 6.36 13.93
N THR A 208 -18.14 5.20 14.58
CA THR A 208 -18.80 4.91 15.85
C THR A 208 -17.77 4.48 16.88
N THR A 209 -17.98 4.85 18.14
CA THR A 209 -17.07 4.55 19.25
C THR A 209 -17.81 3.89 20.40
N ASP A 210 -17.13 2.97 21.05
CA ASP A 210 -17.48 2.45 22.36
C ASP A 210 -16.19 2.30 23.20
N SER A 211 -16.30 1.84 24.42
CA SER A 211 -15.13 1.66 25.32
C SER A 211 -14.10 0.65 24.82
N ASN A 212 -14.38 -0.12 23.77
CA ASN A 212 -13.49 -1.12 23.21
C ASN A 212 -12.72 -0.61 21.98
N GLY A 213 -13.24 0.37 21.28
CA GLY A 213 -12.57 0.85 20.08
C GLY A 213 -13.37 1.83 19.20
N ILE A 214 -12.82 2.03 18.02
CA ILE A 214 -13.36 2.95 16.99
C ILE A 214 -13.62 2.13 15.72
N LEU A 215 -14.88 2.12 15.30
CA LEU A 215 -15.31 1.49 14.05
C LEU A 215 -15.56 2.54 12.98
N LEU A 216 -14.88 2.41 11.83
CA LEU A 216 -15.19 3.13 10.61
C LEU A 216 -15.85 2.16 9.63
N LYS A 217 -16.99 2.54 9.07
CA LYS A 217 -17.64 1.82 7.96
C LYS A 217 -18.01 2.79 6.86
N GLY A 218 -17.76 2.40 5.62
CA GLY A 218 -18.07 3.26 4.50
C GLY A 218 -18.18 2.56 3.17
N THR A 219 -18.42 3.38 2.16
CA THR A 219 -18.43 2.98 0.75
C THR A 219 -17.68 3.99 -0.08
N VAL A 220 -17.06 3.52 -1.15
CA VAL A 220 -16.52 4.38 -2.20
C VAL A 220 -17.69 4.84 -3.07
N LYS A 221 -17.80 6.15 -3.28
CA LYS A 221 -19.01 6.75 -3.87
C LYS A 221 -19.25 6.37 -5.33
N ASP A 222 -18.20 6.24 -6.13
CA ASP A 222 -18.33 6.02 -7.57
C ASP A 222 -18.55 4.54 -7.95
N ASN A 223 -18.11 3.61 -7.15
CA ASN A 223 -18.16 2.17 -7.47
C ASN A 223 -18.84 1.30 -6.42
N GLY A 224 -19.26 1.88 -5.29
CA GLY A 224 -19.94 1.15 -4.23
C GLY A 224 -19.07 0.14 -3.46
N LEU A 225 -17.74 0.16 -3.62
CA LEU A 225 -16.83 -0.69 -2.84
C LEU A 225 -17.01 -0.40 -1.36
N LYS A 226 -17.27 -1.45 -0.57
CA LYS A 226 -17.43 -1.33 0.88
C LYS A 226 -16.08 -1.46 1.57
N PHE A 227 -15.88 -0.66 2.62
CA PHE A 227 -14.69 -0.72 3.45
C PHE A 227 -15.04 -0.57 4.93
N ALA A 228 -14.19 -1.13 5.77
CA ALA A 228 -14.27 -0.95 7.22
C ALA A 228 -12.86 -0.99 7.83
N SER A 229 -12.69 -0.24 8.92
CA SER A 229 -11.56 -0.40 9.83
C SER A 229 -12.03 -0.42 11.28
N TYR A 230 -11.34 -1.16 12.11
CA TYR A 230 -11.57 -1.19 13.54
C TYR A 230 -10.26 -1.00 14.28
N LEU A 231 -10.25 -0.01 15.16
CA LEU A 231 -9.15 0.27 16.07
C LEU A 231 -9.57 -0.15 17.48
N GLY A 232 -9.13 -1.33 17.91
CA GLY A 232 -9.34 -1.80 19.27
C GLY A 232 -8.29 -1.23 20.21
N ILE A 233 -8.66 -1.09 21.48
CA ILE A 233 -7.77 -0.61 22.54
C ILE A 233 -7.68 -1.63 23.69
N LYS A 234 -6.46 -1.86 24.16
CA LYS A 234 -6.15 -2.63 25.36
C LYS A 234 -5.29 -1.79 26.29
N THR A 235 -5.80 -1.47 27.48
CA THR A 235 -5.13 -0.57 28.43
C THR A 235 -5.55 -0.90 29.86
N ASP A 236 -4.72 -0.53 30.80
CA ASP A 236 -5.04 -0.54 32.25
C ASP A 236 -5.68 0.79 32.72
N GLY A 237 -5.78 1.78 31.85
CA GLY A 237 -6.44 3.04 32.11
C GLY A 237 -7.96 2.98 31.96
N GLN A 238 -8.64 4.05 32.34
CA GLN A 238 -10.06 4.22 32.14
C GLN A 238 -10.32 4.73 30.72
N VAL A 239 -11.24 4.09 29.99
CA VAL A 239 -11.63 4.47 28.62
C VAL A 239 -13.06 5.02 28.64
N THR A 240 -13.25 6.20 28.08
CA THR A 240 -14.57 6.79 27.82
C THR A 240 -14.73 7.08 26.34
N ALA A 241 -15.92 6.80 25.80
CA ALA A 241 -16.26 7.02 24.41
C ALA A 241 -17.35 8.09 24.30
N GLN A 242 -17.13 9.07 23.42
CA GLN A 242 -18.10 10.12 23.14
C GLN A 242 -17.90 10.70 21.74
N ASP A 243 -18.97 10.74 20.96
CA ASP A 243 -19.04 11.46 19.67
C ASP A 243 -17.89 11.14 18.68
N GLY A 244 -17.47 9.89 18.60
CA GLY A 244 -16.38 9.45 17.73
C GLY A 244 -14.99 9.57 18.34
N TYR A 245 -14.87 10.01 19.58
CA TYR A 245 -13.62 10.12 20.33
C TYR A 245 -13.53 9.06 21.43
N LEU A 246 -12.31 8.58 21.68
CA LEU A 246 -11.96 7.82 22.87
C LEU A 246 -11.02 8.64 23.73
N THR A 247 -11.29 8.72 25.02
CA THR A 247 -10.39 9.33 26.00
C THR A 247 -9.91 8.26 26.97
N VAL A 248 -8.59 8.16 27.14
CA VAL A 248 -7.91 7.27 28.07
C VAL A 248 -7.30 8.10 29.19
N THR A 249 -7.53 7.71 30.43
CA THR A 249 -7.03 8.41 31.62
C THR A 249 -6.34 7.42 32.57
N GLY A 250 -5.20 7.83 33.10
CA GLY A 250 -4.51 7.11 34.18
C GLY A 250 -3.84 5.82 33.74
N ALA A 251 -3.53 5.66 32.46
CA ALA A 251 -2.91 4.43 31.98
C ALA A 251 -1.40 4.37 32.24
N SER A 252 -0.88 3.18 32.47
CA SER A 252 0.55 2.88 32.43
C SER A 252 1.01 2.35 31.05
N TYR A 253 0.07 1.77 30.30
CA TYR A 253 0.26 1.33 28.92
C TYR A 253 -1.05 1.42 28.14
N ALA A 254 -0.92 1.45 26.82
CA ALA A 254 -2.03 1.22 25.91
C ALA A 254 -1.52 0.53 24.65
N THR A 255 -2.25 -0.48 24.19
CA THR A 255 -1.97 -1.15 22.91
C THR A 255 -3.14 -0.89 21.97
N LEU A 256 -2.86 -0.25 20.85
CA LEU A 256 -3.81 0.02 19.79
C LEU A 256 -3.66 -1.04 18.70
N LEU A 257 -4.77 -1.62 18.27
CA LEU A 257 -4.81 -2.72 17.31
C LEU A 257 -5.73 -2.35 16.16
N LEU A 258 -5.16 -2.12 14.98
CA LEU A 258 -5.89 -1.65 13.80
C LEU A 258 -6.00 -2.75 12.76
N SER A 259 -7.22 -3.03 12.30
CA SER A 259 -7.49 -3.84 11.11
C SER A 259 -8.33 -3.05 10.12
N ALA A 260 -8.02 -3.16 8.84
CA ALA A 260 -8.73 -2.51 7.74
C ALA A 260 -8.94 -3.51 6.60
N LYS A 261 -10.15 -3.54 6.04
CA LYS A 261 -10.57 -4.46 4.97
C LYS A 261 -11.54 -3.78 4.02
N THR A 262 -11.63 -4.33 2.82
CA THR A 262 -12.67 -4.02 1.84
C THR A 262 -13.36 -5.28 1.38
N ASN A 263 -14.45 -5.15 0.62
CA ASN A 263 -15.10 -6.29 -0.01
C ASN A 263 -14.57 -6.58 -1.43
N PHE A 264 -13.38 -6.10 -1.74
CA PHE A 264 -12.69 -6.44 -2.99
C PHE A 264 -12.35 -7.92 -3.04
N ALA A 265 -12.60 -8.55 -4.19
CA ALA A 265 -12.11 -9.87 -4.55
C ALA A 265 -11.42 -9.80 -5.92
N GLN A 266 -10.30 -10.50 -6.08
CA GLN A 266 -9.60 -10.57 -7.37
C GLN A 266 -10.31 -11.55 -8.30
N ASN A 267 -11.54 -11.19 -8.69
CA ASN A 267 -12.39 -12.01 -9.56
C ASN A 267 -13.25 -11.12 -10.47
N PRO A 268 -12.93 -11.03 -11.77
CA PRO A 268 -13.69 -10.22 -12.72
C PRO A 268 -15.15 -10.69 -12.88
N LYS A 269 -15.42 -11.98 -12.71
CA LYS A 269 -16.79 -12.55 -12.85
C LYS A 269 -17.76 -12.10 -11.74
N THR A 270 -17.23 -11.61 -10.62
CA THR A 270 -18.02 -11.04 -9.52
C THR A 270 -17.93 -9.52 -9.45
N ASN A 271 -17.53 -8.87 -10.55
CA ASN A 271 -17.22 -7.43 -10.58
C ASN A 271 -16.24 -7.01 -9.46
N TYR A 272 -15.28 -7.90 -9.15
CA TYR A 272 -14.27 -7.69 -8.10
C TYR A 272 -14.86 -7.48 -6.70
N ARG A 273 -15.99 -8.12 -6.41
CA ARG A 273 -16.66 -8.05 -5.11
C ARG A 273 -16.83 -9.43 -4.50
N LYS A 274 -16.71 -9.50 -3.19
CA LYS A 274 -17.09 -10.65 -2.36
C LYS A 274 -18.16 -10.25 -1.35
N ASP A 275 -19.01 -11.21 -1.00
CA ASP A 275 -19.98 -11.06 0.08
C ASP A 275 -19.28 -11.36 1.41
N ILE A 276 -19.11 -10.33 2.22
CA ILE A 276 -18.39 -10.40 3.50
C ILE A 276 -18.98 -9.41 4.50
N ASP A 277 -19.15 -9.84 5.74
CA ASP A 277 -19.45 -8.95 6.86
C ASP A 277 -18.16 -8.29 7.33
N LEU A 278 -17.88 -7.10 6.81
CA LEU A 278 -16.65 -6.35 7.09
C LEU A 278 -16.53 -5.93 8.56
N GLU A 279 -17.63 -5.53 9.19
CA GLU A 279 -17.63 -5.15 10.62
C GLU A 279 -17.20 -6.32 11.48
N ASN A 280 -17.85 -7.48 11.30
CA ASN A 280 -17.48 -8.68 12.04
C ASN A 280 -16.05 -9.13 11.72
N THR A 281 -15.63 -9.01 10.48
CA THR A 281 -14.27 -9.41 10.04
C THR A 281 -13.19 -8.58 10.74
N VAL A 282 -13.26 -7.25 10.69
CA VAL A 282 -12.23 -6.39 11.30
C VAL A 282 -12.25 -6.47 12.83
N LYS A 283 -13.44 -6.57 13.43
CA LYS A 283 -13.57 -6.77 14.88
C LYS A 283 -13.00 -8.10 15.33
N SER A 284 -13.28 -9.20 14.63
CA SER A 284 -12.79 -10.53 14.97
C SER A 284 -11.26 -10.63 14.88
N ILE A 285 -10.66 -10.01 13.87
CA ILE A 285 -9.21 -9.94 13.72
C ILE A 285 -8.59 -9.20 14.91
N VAL A 286 -9.14 -8.04 15.26
CA VAL A 286 -8.64 -7.23 16.38
C VAL A 286 -8.83 -7.95 17.72
N GLU A 287 -9.98 -8.57 17.96
CA GLU A 287 -10.22 -9.31 19.21
C GLU A 287 -9.30 -10.51 19.35
N ALA A 288 -8.98 -11.22 18.27
CA ALA A 288 -8.00 -12.30 18.30
C ALA A 288 -6.60 -11.80 18.67
N ALA A 289 -6.19 -10.64 18.14
CA ALA A 289 -4.92 -9.99 18.50
C ALA A 289 -4.95 -9.47 19.95
N LYS A 290 -6.06 -8.87 20.38
CA LYS A 290 -6.24 -8.35 21.74
C LYS A 290 -6.16 -9.41 22.81
N ALA A 291 -6.50 -10.67 22.49
CA ALA A 291 -6.37 -11.82 23.39
C ALA A 291 -4.90 -12.19 23.67
N LYS A 292 -3.94 -11.69 22.89
CA LYS A 292 -2.51 -11.90 23.07
C LYS A 292 -1.91 -10.72 23.83
N ASP A 293 -0.84 -10.97 24.61
CA ASP A 293 -0.06 -9.89 25.17
C ASP A 293 0.81 -9.21 24.09
N TYR A 294 1.28 -8.01 24.41
CA TYR A 294 2.08 -7.21 23.46
C TYR A 294 3.37 -7.92 23.03
N GLU A 295 4.07 -8.57 23.96
CA GLU A 295 5.32 -9.26 23.65
C GLU A 295 5.08 -10.44 22.70
N THR A 296 3.98 -11.15 22.84
CA THR A 296 3.57 -12.22 21.92
C THR A 296 3.31 -11.66 20.51
N LEU A 297 2.55 -10.58 20.40
CA LEU A 297 2.31 -9.90 19.10
C LEU A 297 3.60 -9.44 18.45
N LYS A 298 4.48 -8.81 19.22
CA LYS A 298 5.78 -8.33 18.77
C LYS A 298 6.67 -9.48 18.28
N ASN A 299 6.76 -10.56 19.05
CA ASN A 299 7.57 -11.72 18.69
C ASN A 299 7.03 -12.47 17.48
N ASN A 300 5.71 -12.60 17.32
CA ASN A 300 5.09 -13.16 16.13
C ASN A 300 5.47 -12.35 14.89
N HIS A 301 5.36 -11.02 14.98
CA HIS A 301 5.73 -10.11 13.91
C HIS A 301 7.21 -10.23 13.54
N ILE A 302 8.10 -10.15 14.52
CA ILE A 302 9.56 -10.22 14.29
C ILE A 302 9.93 -11.57 13.65
N LYS A 303 9.40 -12.67 14.18
CA LYS A 303 9.68 -14.00 13.65
C LYS A 303 9.26 -14.17 12.20
N ASP A 304 8.07 -13.73 11.86
CA ASP A 304 7.58 -13.75 10.48
C ASP A 304 8.46 -12.89 9.56
N TYR A 305 8.66 -11.63 9.91
CA TYR A 305 9.44 -10.70 9.11
C TYR A 305 10.88 -11.19 8.90
N GLN A 306 11.54 -11.64 9.95
CA GLN A 306 12.92 -12.12 9.89
C GLN A 306 13.06 -13.43 9.13
N SER A 307 12.00 -14.22 8.99
CA SER A 307 12.01 -15.41 8.13
C SER A 307 12.28 -15.07 6.66
N LEU A 308 11.97 -13.85 6.25
CA LEU A 308 12.25 -13.28 4.93
C LEU A 308 13.50 -12.39 4.95
N PHE A 309 13.55 -11.44 5.87
CA PHE A 309 14.60 -10.42 5.88
C PHE A 309 15.99 -10.99 6.12
N ASN A 310 16.13 -11.94 7.04
CA ASN A 310 17.44 -12.50 7.42
C ASN A 310 18.05 -13.44 6.37
N ARG A 311 17.37 -13.68 5.23
CA ARG A 311 17.89 -14.52 4.15
C ARG A 311 19.08 -13.92 3.41
N VAL A 312 19.22 -12.60 3.43
CA VAL A 312 20.27 -11.86 2.73
C VAL A 312 20.90 -10.83 3.63
N GLN A 313 22.23 -10.83 3.67
CA GLN A 313 23.04 -9.83 4.35
C GLN A 313 24.05 -9.24 3.37
N LEU A 314 24.27 -7.93 3.46
CA LEU A 314 25.28 -7.22 2.71
C LEU A 314 26.26 -6.57 3.70
N ASN A 315 27.53 -6.86 3.54
CA ASN A 315 28.59 -6.24 4.35
C ASN A 315 29.67 -5.66 3.42
N LEU A 316 29.71 -4.35 3.31
CA LEU A 316 30.68 -3.61 2.51
C LEU A 316 31.84 -3.08 3.37
N GLY A 317 31.89 -3.44 4.67
CA GLY A 317 32.86 -2.91 5.61
C GLY A 317 32.44 -1.55 6.16
N GLY A 318 33.40 -0.71 6.51
CA GLY A 318 33.18 0.62 7.08
C GLY A 318 32.77 0.61 8.57
N ASN A 319 32.77 1.77 9.17
CA ASN A 319 32.44 1.96 10.58
C ASN A 319 31.00 2.45 10.74
N LYS A 320 30.34 2.04 11.83
CA LYS A 320 29.05 2.63 12.22
C LYS A 320 29.22 4.11 12.51
N SER A 321 28.28 4.90 12.05
CA SER A 321 28.16 6.33 12.35
C SER A 321 27.12 6.57 13.42
N SER A 322 27.32 7.59 14.26
CA SER A 322 26.31 8.11 15.19
C SER A 322 25.41 9.18 14.56
N GLN A 323 25.64 9.52 13.29
CA GLN A 323 24.84 10.51 12.56
C GLN A 323 23.41 10.06 12.41
N THR A 324 22.48 11.03 12.39
CA THR A 324 21.12 10.80 11.91
C THR A 324 21.16 10.37 10.44
N THR A 325 20.09 9.70 10.00
CA THR A 325 19.98 9.30 8.59
C THR A 325 20.04 10.51 7.65
N LYS A 326 19.43 11.63 8.06
CA LYS A 326 19.48 12.90 7.31
C LYS A 326 20.91 13.43 7.16
N GLU A 327 21.66 13.45 8.25
CA GLU A 327 23.08 13.87 8.23
C GLU A 327 23.93 12.94 7.37
N ALA A 328 23.74 11.62 7.50
CA ALA A 328 24.45 10.62 6.70
C ALA A 328 24.20 10.78 5.20
N LEU A 329 22.97 11.11 4.81
CA LEU A 329 22.63 11.41 3.41
C LEU A 329 23.31 12.70 2.92
N HIS A 330 23.33 13.76 3.74
CA HIS A 330 23.94 15.03 3.37
C HIS A 330 25.48 14.99 3.28
N THR A 331 26.10 14.16 4.10
CA THR A 331 27.55 14.01 4.17
C THR A 331 28.06 12.79 3.44
N TYR A 332 27.21 12.16 2.61
CA TYR A 332 27.58 10.95 1.89
C TYR A 332 28.87 11.13 1.08
N ASN A 333 29.76 10.17 1.23
CA ASN A 333 31.00 10.06 0.48
C ASN A 333 31.23 8.57 0.14
N PRO A 334 31.47 8.21 -1.13
CA PRO A 334 31.65 6.82 -1.55
C PRO A 334 32.76 6.05 -0.80
N GLU A 335 33.79 6.76 -0.35
CA GLU A 335 34.91 6.15 0.39
C GLU A 335 34.58 5.79 1.85
N LYS A 336 33.50 6.38 2.40
CA LYS A 336 33.11 6.24 3.82
C LYS A 336 31.63 5.91 4.01
N GLY A 337 30.89 5.78 2.91
CA GLY A 337 29.44 5.63 2.89
C GLY A 337 28.93 4.19 2.97
N GLN A 338 29.80 3.20 3.15
CA GLN A 338 29.44 1.77 3.03
C GLN A 338 28.25 1.38 3.92
N LYS A 339 28.15 1.90 5.14
CA LYS A 339 27.03 1.59 6.04
C LYS A 339 25.71 2.20 5.57
N LEU A 340 25.74 3.36 4.93
CA LEU A 340 24.55 3.95 4.31
C LEU A 340 24.10 3.16 3.06
N GLU A 341 25.07 2.69 2.27
CA GLU A 341 24.79 1.84 1.10
C GLU A 341 24.18 0.49 1.51
N GLU A 342 24.71 -0.15 2.56
CA GLU A 342 24.13 -1.37 3.16
C GLU A 342 22.70 -1.10 3.66
N LEU A 343 22.48 0.03 4.34
CA LEU A 343 21.16 0.44 4.82
C LEU A 343 20.19 0.66 3.64
N PHE A 344 20.62 1.34 2.59
CA PHE A 344 19.82 1.60 1.40
C PHE A 344 19.41 0.30 0.68
N PHE A 345 20.35 -0.64 0.53
CA PHE A 345 20.06 -1.96 -0.03
C PHE A 345 19.00 -2.71 0.80
N GLN A 346 19.20 -2.78 2.12
CA GLN A 346 18.27 -3.48 3.00
C GLN A 346 16.93 -2.76 3.12
N TYR A 347 16.91 -1.42 3.01
CA TYR A 347 15.67 -0.65 2.99
C TYR A 347 14.81 -0.97 1.77
N GLY A 348 15.42 -1.17 0.60
CA GLY A 348 14.70 -1.64 -0.59
C GLY A 348 14.03 -3.00 -0.35
N ARG A 349 14.74 -3.95 0.28
CA ARG A 349 14.17 -5.25 0.66
C ARG A 349 13.05 -5.10 1.70
N TYR A 350 13.23 -4.25 2.69
CA TYR A 350 12.21 -3.91 3.68
C TYR A 350 10.93 -3.38 3.02
N LEU A 351 11.04 -2.43 2.10
CA LEU A 351 9.88 -1.84 1.41
C LEU A 351 9.12 -2.89 0.59
N LEU A 352 9.81 -3.82 -0.05
CA LEU A 352 9.17 -4.90 -0.79
C LEU A 352 8.42 -5.86 0.14
N ILE A 353 9.04 -6.32 1.21
CA ILE A 353 8.39 -7.21 2.21
C ILE A 353 7.17 -6.51 2.83
N SER A 354 7.28 -5.22 3.13
CA SER A 354 6.22 -4.44 3.78
C SER A 354 5.06 -4.10 2.86
N SER A 355 5.26 -4.09 1.53
CA SER A 355 4.25 -3.70 0.55
C SER A 355 3.72 -4.84 -0.31
N SER A 356 4.28 -6.05 -0.22
CA SER A 356 3.90 -7.18 -1.08
C SER A 356 4.10 -8.51 -0.37
N ARG A 357 3.01 -9.17 -0.05
CA ARG A 357 2.98 -10.50 0.58
C ARG A 357 1.95 -11.39 -0.14
N ASP A 358 2.09 -12.69 0.07
CA ASP A 358 1.18 -13.69 -0.48
C ASP A 358 -0.02 -13.90 0.44
N ARG A 359 -1.22 -13.48 -0.03
CA ARG A 359 -2.53 -13.73 0.60
C ARG A 359 -3.60 -13.87 -0.48
N THR A 360 -4.74 -14.42 -0.10
CA THR A 360 -5.94 -14.43 -0.95
C THR A 360 -6.36 -13.00 -1.29
N ASP A 361 -6.64 -12.72 -2.55
CA ASP A 361 -6.99 -11.39 -3.08
C ASP A 361 -5.90 -10.32 -2.91
N ALA A 362 -4.66 -10.72 -2.60
CA ALA A 362 -3.56 -9.79 -2.45
C ALA A 362 -3.19 -9.13 -3.78
N LEU A 363 -3.22 -7.80 -3.80
CA LEU A 363 -2.72 -6.99 -4.90
C LEU A 363 -1.20 -6.82 -4.81
N PRO A 364 -0.51 -6.60 -5.93
CA PRO A 364 0.90 -6.23 -5.90
C PRO A 364 1.12 -4.82 -5.35
N ALA A 365 2.37 -4.47 -5.08
CA ALA A 365 2.77 -3.11 -4.78
C ALA A 365 2.44 -2.19 -5.97
N ASN A 366 1.71 -1.10 -5.71
CA ASN A 366 1.41 -0.07 -6.72
C ASN A 366 2.57 0.94 -6.87
N LEU A 367 2.37 2.05 -7.58
CA LEU A 367 3.41 3.09 -7.75
C LEU A 367 3.99 3.61 -6.44
N GLN A 368 3.20 3.59 -5.36
CA GLN A 368 3.60 4.03 -4.02
C GLN A 368 3.74 2.87 -3.03
N GLY A 369 3.81 1.64 -3.51
CA GLY A 369 3.82 0.45 -2.65
C GLY A 369 2.44 0.16 -2.08
N VAL A 370 2.22 0.52 -0.82
CA VAL A 370 0.94 0.45 -0.12
C VAL A 370 0.57 1.81 0.50
N TRP A 371 1.53 2.74 0.54
CA TRP A 371 1.40 4.01 1.26
C TRP A 371 0.88 5.12 0.37
N ASN A 372 -0.26 5.71 0.76
CA ASN A 372 -0.86 6.84 0.07
C ASN A 372 -1.72 7.67 1.03
N ALA A 373 -1.37 8.94 1.20
CA ALA A 373 -2.06 9.81 2.15
C ALA A 373 -3.23 10.59 1.55
N VAL A 374 -3.41 10.58 0.22
CA VAL A 374 -4.37 11.44 -0.47
C VAL A 374 -5.27 10.65 -1.40
N ASP A 375 -6.49 11.12 -1.63
CA ASP A 375 -7.43 10.50 -2.58
C ASP A 375 -7.21 10.96 -4.03
N ASN A 376 -6.23 11.81 -4.27
CA ASN A 376 -5.81 12.22 -5.60
C ASN A 376 -4.27 12.11 -5.74
N PRO A 377 -3.72 10.90 -5.65
CA PRO A 377 -2.28 10.70 -5.69
C PRO A 377 -1.71 10.93 -7.10
N PRO A 378 -0.41 11.25 -7.22
CA PRO A 378 0.27 11.31 -8.50
C PRO A 378 0.07 10.02 -9.30
N TRP A 379 -0.26 10.17 -10.59
CA TRP A 379 -0.55 9.05 -11.51
C TRP A 379 -1.56 8.04 -10.95
N ASN A 380 -2.52 8.51 -10.16
CA ASN A 380 -3.54 7.69 -9.49
C ASN A 380 -2.97 6.59 -8.57
N SER A 381 -1.68 6.58 -8.30
CA SER A 381 -0.94 5.50 -7.62
C SER A 381 -1.30 4.12 -8.20
N ASP A 382 -1.40 4.03 -9.50
CA ASP A 382 -1.85 2.86 -10.24
C ASP A 382 -0.73 1.83 -10.49
N TYR A 383 -0.98 0.92 -11.41
CA TYR A 383 0.00 -0.03 -11.94
C TYR A 383 0.44 0.43 -13.33
N HIS A 384 1.65 0.99 -13.43
CA HIS A 384 2.28 1.25 -14.72
C HIS A 384 3.00 -0.01 -15.20
N LEU A 385 2.68 -0.42 -16.44
CA LEU A 385 3.12 -1.68 -17.03
C LEU A 385 4.21 -1.49 -18.09
N ASN A 386 4.67 -0.27 -18.27
CA ASN A 386 5.76 0.05 -19.19
C ASN A 386 7.16 0.01 -18.54
N VAL A 387 7.25 -0.10 -17.22
CA VAL A 387 8.48 -0.41 -16.46
C VAL A 387 8.24 -0.55 -14.95
N ASN A 388 7.32 0.23 -14.37
CA ASN A 388 7.25 0.40 -12.91
C ASN A 388 6.87 -0.89 -12.18
N LEU A 389 5.83 -1.59 -12.64
CA LEU A 389 5.44 -2.86 -12.02
C LEU A 389 6.59 -3.89 -12.13
N GLN A 390 7.18 -4.00 -13.29
CA GLN A 390 8.31 -4.90 -13.53
C GLN A 390 9.48 -4.58 -12.60
N MET A 391 9.85 -3.30 -12.50
CA MET A 391 10.98 -2.82 -11.69
C MET A 391 10.74 -3.03 -10.19
N ASN A 392 9.51 -2.87 -9.70
CA ASN A 392 9.17 -3.12 -8.30
C ASN A 392 9.55 -4.55 -7.87
N TYR A 393 9.49 -5.51 -8.80
CA TYR A 393 9.72 -6.93 -8.51
C TYR A 393 11.06 -7.48 -9.03
N TRP A 394 11.89 -6.68 -9.70
CA TRP A 394 13.22 -7.14 -10.10
C TRP A 394 14.09 -7.58 -8.90
N PRO A 395 14.06 -6.90 -7.74
CA PRO A 395 14.84 -7.35 -6.59
C PRO A 395 14.29 -8.59 -5.90
N ALA A 396 13.04 -8.98 -6.14
CA ALA A 396 12.39 -10.07 -5.40
C ALA A 396 13.16 -11.39 -5.53
N TYR A 397 13.47 -11.79 -6.74
CA TYR A 397 14.12 -13.09 -6.99
C TYR A 397 15.60 -13.11 -6.61
N MET A 398 16.32 -12.08 -7.01
CA MET A 398 17.77 -11.97 -6.74
C MET A 398 18.07 -11.81 -5.25
N ASN A 399 17.12 -11.31 -4.46
CA ASN A 399 17.27 -11.06 -3.02
C ASN A 399 16.54 -12.09 -2.17
N ASN A 400 16.25 -13.27 -2.73
CA ASN A 400 15.63 -14.40 -2.02
C ASN A 400 14.28 -14.03 -1.36
N LEU A 401 13.44 -13.31 -2.11
CA LEU A 401 12.11 -12.86 -1.71
C LEU A 401 11.04 -13.24 -2.75
N ALA A 402 11.19 -14.39 -3.40
CA ALA A 402 10.31 -14.83 -4.50
C ALA A 402 8.82 -14.86 -4.08
N GLU A 403 8.50 -15.22 -2.84
CA GLU A 403 7.13 -15.28 -2.35
C GLU A 403 6.41 -13.94 -2.42
N THR A 404 7.15 -12.82 -2.28
CA THR A 404 6.57 -11.47 -2.40
C THR A 404 6.04 -11.17 -3.81
N ALA A 405 6.52 -11.89 -4.82
CA ALA A 405 6.11 -11.72 -6.21
C ALA A 405 4.84 -12.50 -6.58
N LYS A 406 4.32 -13.39 -5.74
CA LYS A 406 3.11 -14.15 -6.05
C LYS A 406 1.89 -13.27 -6.26
N SER A 407 1.74 -12.19 -5.48
CA SER A 407 0.67 -11.22 -5.69
C SER A 407 0.74 -10.54 -7.05
N MET A 408 1.94 -10.25 -7.54
CA MET A 408 2.16 -9.74 -8.90
C MET A 408 1.76 -10.78 -9.95
N VAL A 409 2.18 -12.02 -9.81
CA VAL A 409 1.84 -13.09 -10.77
C VAL A 409 0.33 -13.30 -10.83
N ASN A 410 -0.36 -13.34 -9.68
CA ASN A 410 -1.81 -13.49 -9.61
C ASN A 410 -2.54 -12.30 -10.25
N TYR A 411 -2.06 -11.09 -10.05
CA TYR A 411 -2.62 -9.88 -10.65
C TYR A 411 -2.46 -9.88 -12.18
N ILE A 412 -1.30 -10.27 -12.70
CA ILE A 412 -1.06 -10.37 -14.14
C ILE A 412 -1.95 -11.47 -14.75
N ASP A 413 -2.09 -12.60 -14.06
CA ASP A 413 -2.99 -13.66 -14.49
C ASP A 413 -4.45 -13.22 -14.60
N ASP A 414 -4.93 -12.45 -13.61
CA ASP A 414 -6.28 -11.88 -13.63
C ASP A 414 -6.50 -10.90 -14.80
N MET A 415 -5.50 -10.15 -15.18
CA MET A 415 -5.58 -9.21 -16.33
C MET A 415 -5.86 -9.92 -17.66
N ARG A 416 -5.62 -11.20 -17.81
CA ARG A 416 -5.93 -11.94 -19.03
C ARG A 416 -7.41 -11.91 -19.37
N TYR A 417 -8.29 -11.86 -18.37
CA TYR A 417 -9.74 -11.86 -18.58
C TYR A 417 -10.21 -10.70 -19.47
N TYR A 418 -9.94 -9.46 -19.07
CA TYR A 418 -10.25 -8.29 -19.90
C TYR A 418 -9.18 -8.03 -20.96
N GLY A 419 -8.00 -8.56 -20.79
CA GLY A 419 -6.93 -8.54 -21.80
C GLY A 419 -7.31 -9.25 -23.09
N ARG A 420 -8.15 -10.29 -23.03
CA ARG A 420 -8.71 -10.94 -24.21
C ARG A 420 -9.64 -10.03 -25.00
N ILE A 421 -10.40 -9.20 -24.32
CA ILE A 421 -11.21 -8.15 -24.96
C ILE A 421 -10.30 -7.10 -25.63
N ALA A 422 -9.27 -6.65 -24.94
CA ALA A 422 -8.29 -5.72 -25.54
C ALA A 422 -7.61 -6.33 -26.78
N ALA A 423 -7.24 -7.59 -26.76
CA ALA A 423 -6.67 -8.30 -27.90
C ALA A 423 -7.64 -8.37 -29.09
N LYS A 424 -8.90 -8.62 -28.83
CA LYS A 424 -9.95 -8.60 -29.87
C LYS A 424 -10.10 -7.20 -30.46
N GLU A 425 -10.34 -6.21 -29.62
CA GLU A 425 -10.73 -4.87 -30.05
C GLU A 425 -9.59 -4.04 -30.63
N TYR A 426 -8.34 -4.27 -30.20
CA TYR A 426 -7.17 -3.51 -30.65
C TYR A 426 -6.21 -4.30 -31.55
N ALA A 427 -6.30 -5.63 -31.58
CA ALA A 427 -5.43 -6.48 -32.41
C ALA A 427 -6.20 -7.44 -33.36
N GLY A 428 -7.50 -7.56 -33.21
CA GLY A 428 -8.33 -8.47 -34.02
C GLY A 428 -8.13 -9.95 -33.67
N ILE A 429 -7.68 -10.26 -32.46
CA ILE A 429 -7.42 -11.61 -31.98
C ILE A 429 -8.61 -12.07 -31.13
N GLU A 430 -9.40 -13.01 -31.66
CA GLU A 430 -10.54 -13.55 -30.93
C GLU A 430 -10.14 -14.76 -30.09
N SER A 431 -10.64 -14.79 -28.86
CA SER A 431 -10.58 -15.92 -27.95
C SER A 431 -11.98 -16.43 -27.61
N LYS A 432 -12.09 -17.75 -27.40
CA LYS A 432 -13.27 -18.43 -26.89
C LYS A 432 -12.89 -19.23 -25.67
N GLU A 433 -13.85 -19.53 -24.81
CA GLU A 433 -13.61 -20.39 -23.66
C GLU A 433 -13.03 -21.75 -24.11
N GLY A 434 -11.87 -22.10 -23.57
CA GLY A 434 -11.10 -23.30 -23.96
C GLY A 434 -10.27 -23.18 -25.25
N GLN A 435 -10.30 -22.00 -25.89
CA GLN A 435 -9.47 -21.65 -27.05
C GLN A 435 -8.99 -20.20 -26.93
N GLU A 436 -8.24 -19.93 -25.90
CA GLU A 436 -7.64 -18.64 -25.64
C GLU A 436 -6.44 -18.43 -26.57
N ASN A 437 -6.47 -17.36 -27.36
CA ASN A 437 -5.52 -17.10 -28.44
C ASN A 437 -4.60 -15.91 -28.16
N GLY A 438 -4.80 -15.20 -27.06
CA GLY A 438 -3.96 -14.08 -26.67
C GLY A 438 -4.69 -13.03 -25.89
N TRP A 439 -3.93 -12.23 -25.18
CA TRP A 439 -4.40 -11.12 -24.38
C TRP A 439 -3.47 -9.92 -24.52
N LEU A 440 -3.99 -8.73 -24.25
CA LEU A 440 -3.27 -7.49 -24.45
C LEU A 440 -3.52 -6.54 -23.29
N VAL A 441 -2.47 -5.91 -22.82
CA VAL A 441 -2.49 -4.79 -21.89
C VAL A 441 -1.56 -3.71 -22.40
N HIS A 442 -1.65 -2.51 -21.84
CA HIS A 442 -0.85 -1.37 -22.26
C HIS A 442 -0.15 -0.71 -21.08
N THR A 443 0.08 0.59 -21.13
CA THR A 443 0.95 1.33 -20.21
C THR A 443 0.47 1.30 -18.76
N GLN A 444 -0.85 1.29 -18.54
CA GLN A 444 -1.43 1.48 -17.21
C GLN A 444 -2.62 0.56 -16.95
N ALA A 445 -2.77 0.17 -15.69
CA ALA A 445 -3.87 -0.65 -15.21
C ALA A 445 -4.22 -0.33 -13.75
N THR A 446 -5.36 -0.87 -13.32
CA THR A 446 -5.88 -0.79 -11.96
C THR A 446 -6.26 -2.18 -11.48
N PRO A 447 -6.65 -2.36 -10.21
CA PRO A 447 -7.11 -3.69 -9.73
C PRO A 447 -8.31 -4.26 -10.48
N PHE A 448 -9.03 -3.43 -11.22
CA PHE A 448 -10.27 -3.81 -11.91
C PHE A 448 -10.07 -4.24 -13.37
N GLY A 449 -8.90 -4.76 -13.71
CA GLY A 449 -8.65 -5.33 -15.04
C GLY A 449 -8.73 -4.32 -16.18
N TRP A 450 -8.31 -3.09 -15.95
CA TRP A 450 -8.20 -2.08 -17.00
C TRP A 450 -7.09 -2.45 -17.97
N THR A 451 -7.44 -2.77 -19.21
CA THR A 451 -6.53 -3.34 -20.20
C THR A 451 -6.43 -2.54 -21.49
N THR A 452 -7.28 -1.50 -21.63
CA THR A 452 -7.28 -0.60 -22.78
C THR A 452 -6.00 0.23 -22.82
N PRO A 453 -5.59 0.75 -24.00
CA PRO A 453 -4.53 1.76 -24.06
C PRO A 453 -4.82 2.98 -23.19
N GLY A 454 -3.81 3.73 -22.82
CA GLY A 454 -3.99 5.04 -22.20
C GLY A 454 -4.75 6.00 -23.12
N TRP A 455 -5.32 7.05 -22.55
CA TRP A 455 -6.12 8.05 -23.30
C TRP A 455 -5.31 9.01 -24.17
N ASN A 456 -4.00 8.85 -24.19
CA ASN A 456 -3.10 9.53 -25.12
C ASN A 456 -2.16 8.51 -25.75
N TYR A 457 -2.13 8.49 -27.08
CA TYR A 457 -1.37 7.50 -27.84
C TYR A 457 0.13 7.47 -27.49
N TYR A 458 0.76 8.63 -27.27
CA TYR A 458 2.20 8.73 -27.11
C TYR A 458 2.76 7.98 -25.89
N TRP A 459 2.00 7.95 -24.82
CA TRP A 459 2.41 7.22 -23.62
C TRP A 459 1.51 6.01 -23.34
N GLY A 460 0.31 5.99 -23.91
CA GLY A 460 -0.71 5.00 -23.58
C GLY A 460 -0.66 3.73 -24.41
N TRP A 461 -0.14 3.78 -25.62
CA TRP A 461 -0.02 2.62 -26.50
C TRP A 461 1.27 1.85 -26.18
N SER A 462 1.14 0.66 -25.62
CA SER A 462 2.29 -0.19 -25.24
C SER A 462 1.97 -1.67 -25.42
N PRO A 463 1.86 -2.18 -26.64
CA PRO A 463 1.41 -3.55 -26.92
C PRO A 463 2.39 -4.64 -26.50
N ALA A 464 3.62 -4.29 -26.12
CA ALA A 464 4.62 -5.22 -25.61
C ALA A 464 4.60 -5.38 -24.07
N ALA A 465 3.71 -4.67 -23.37
CA ALA A 465 3.71 -4.65 -21.90
C ALA A 465 3.48 -6.06 -21.29
N ASN A 466 2.53 -6.82 -21.84
CA ASN A 466 2.27 -8.18 -21.36
C ASN A 466 3.46 -9.12 -21.59
N ALA A 467 4.08 -9.08 -22.78
CA ALA A 467 5.26 -9.88 -23.08
C ALA A 467 6.43 -9.53 -22.13
N TRP A 468 6.61 -8.26 -21.81
CA TRP A 468 7.62 -7.83 -20.85
C TRP A 468 7.34 -8.36 -19.44
N MET A 469 6.10 -8.28 -18.96
CA MET A 469 5.73 -8.81 -17.65
C MET A 469 5.90 -10.33 -17.56
N MET A 470 5.79 -11.05 -18.68
CA MET A 470 6.03 -12.50 -18.73
C MET A 470 7.48 -12.86 -18.37
N GLN A 471 8.44 -11.97 -18.57
CA GLN A 471 9.81 -12.18 -18.08
C GLN A 471 9.84 -12.24 -16.55
N ASN A 472 9.16 -11.32 -15.87
CA ASN A 472 9.03 -11.34 -14.42
C ASN A 472 8.34 -12.61 -13.91
N VAL A 473 7.29 -13.06 -14.60
CA VAL A 473 6.54 -14.27 -14.25
C VAL A 473 7.40 -15.51 -14.43
N TYR A 474 8.12 -15.62 -15.54
CA TYR A 474 9.02 -16.75 -15.80
C TYR A 474 10.23 -16.77 -14.88
N ASP A 475 10.75 -15.63 -14.48
CA ASP A 475 11.85 -15.52 -13.52
C ASP A 475 11.48 -16.14 -12.16
N TYR A 476 10.23 -16.12 -11.74
CA TYR A 476 9.79 -16.87 -10.57
C TYR A 476 10.23 -18.34 -10.64
N TYR A 477 9.93 -19.02 -11.74
CA TYR A 477 10.37 -20.40 -11.95
C TYR A 477 11.90 -20.54 -12.07
N LYS A 478 12.55 -19.63 -12.79
CA LYS A 478 14.01 -19.69 -12.97
C LYS A 478 14.76 -19.66 -11.63
N PHE A 479 14.27 -18.92 -10.66
CA PHE A 479 14.89 -18.79 -9.35
C PHE A 479 14.41 -19.84 -8.34
N THR A 480 13.13 -20.21 -8.35
CA THR A 480 12.56 -21.14 -7.36
C THR A 480 12.66 -22.61 -7.79
N LYS A 481 12.67 -22.90 -9.09
CA LYS A 481 12.54 -24.24 -9.67
C LYS A 481 11.27 -24.98 -9.23
N ASP A 482 10.21 -24.23 -8.90
CA ASP A 482 8.91 -24.79 -8.55
C ASP A 482 8.19 -25.28 -9.80
N GLU A 483 8.36 -26.58 -10.10
CA GLU A 483 7.76 -27.25 -11.26
C GLU A 483 6.23 -27.29 -11.20
N THR A 484 5.65 -27.39 -10.01
CA THR A 484 4.20 -27.40 -9.82
C THR A 484 3.62 -26.03 -10.17
N TYR A 485 4.21 -24.98 -9.62
CA TYR A 485 3.80 -23.60 -9.90
C TYR A 485 4.01 -23.22 -11.38
N LEU A 486 5.10 -23.68 -11.99
CA LEU A 486 5.32 -23.54 -13.44
C LEU A 486 4.16 -24.14 -14.22
N LYS A 487 3.83 -25.41 -13.95
CA LYS A 487 2.81 -26.16 -14.69
C LYS A 487 1.40 -25.58 -14.51
N GLU A 488 1.04 -25.26 -13.30
CA GLU A 488 -0.33 -24.91 -12.95
C GLU A 488 -0.64 -23.42 -13.14
N LYS A 489 0.34 -22.54 -12.94
CA LYS A 489 0.17 -21.09 -12.95
C LYS A 489 0.91 -20.39 -14.09
N ILE A 490 2.22 -20.57 -14.18
CA ILE A 490 3.09 -19.78 -15.07
C ILE A 490 2.93 -20.20 -16.52
N TYR A 491 2.99 -21.50 -16.80
CA TYR A 491 2.96 -22.01 -18.17
C TYR A 491 1.67 -21.66 -18.93
N PRO A 492 0.47 -21.74 -18.33
CA PRO A 492 -0.74 -21.29 -19.01
C PRO A 492 -0.70 -19.81 -19.42
N MET A 493 -0.11 -18.94 -18.59
CA MET A 493 0.03 -17.52 -18.88
C MET A 493 1.00 -17.27 -20.03
N LEU A 494 2.11 -18.00 -20.06
CA LEU A 494 3.13 -17.88 -21.12
C LEU A 494 2.64 -18.46 -22.45
N LYS A 495 1.86 -19.53 -22.39
CA LYS A 495 1.35 -20.21 -23.58
C LYS A 495 0.33 -19.36 -24.34
N GLU A 496 -0.55 -18.67 -23.65
CA GLU A 496 -1.53 -17.79 -24.24
C GLU A 496 -0.90 -16.52 -24.83
#